data_e9e37d77e85a42a27964c9f9e0b04af3
#
_entry.id   e9e37d77e85a42a27964c9f9e0b04af3
#
_cell.length_a   1.000
_cell.length_b   1.000
_cell.length_c   1.000
_cell.angle_alpha   90.00
_cell.angle_beta   90.00
_cell.angle_gamma   90.00
#
_symmetry.space_group_name_H-M   'P 1'
#
loop_
_entity.id
_entity.type
_entity.pdbx_description
1 polymer ?
#
loop_
_entity_poly.entity_id
_entity_poly.type
_entity_poly.pdbx_seq_one_letter_code
_entity_poly.pdbx_strand_id
1 'polypeptide(L)' 'MSELHLLDILAARHGCFISDLNLTPFLRRAALSDLCGMDENSYPLSQWQDAVRYLTGDERDFASIKEIKGFILNETEV' A
#
# COMPACT_ATOMS: atom_id res chain seq x y z
N MET A 1 7.30 -22.78 -0.83
CA MET A 1 7.36 -21.66 0.07
C MET A 1 6.65 -20.45 -0.53
N SER A 2 5.69 -19.92 0.17
CA SER A 2 4.91 -18.83 -0.37
C SER A 2 5.62 -17.50 -0.08
N GLU A 3 5.59 -16.62 -1.08
CA GLU A 3 6.09 -15.28 -0.91
C GLU A 3 5.05 -14.45 -0.15
N LEU A 4 5.52 -13.58 0.71
CA LEU A 4 4.62 -12.69 1.42
C LEU A 4 4.10 -11.61 0.46
N HIS A 5 2.82 -11.35 0.53
CA HIS A 5 2.22 -10.26 -0.23
C HIS A 5 2.69 -8.92 0.34
N LEU A 6 2.68 -7.88 -0.49
CA LEU A 6 3.06 -6.54 -0.04
C LEU A 6 2.26 -6.10 1.19
N LEU A 7 0.98 -6.45 1.25
CA LEU A 7 0.15 -6.13 2.42
C LEU A 7 0.65 -6.81 3.69
N ASP A 8 1.13 -8.05 3.58
CA ASP A 8 1.70 -8.75 4.73
C ASP A 8 2.92 -8.04 5.27
N ILE A 9 3.77 -7.54 4.37
CA ILE A 9 4.96 -6.82 4.76
C ILE A 9 4.61 -5.52 5.47
N LEU A 10 3.63 -4.79 4.95
CA LEU A 10 3.19 -3.55 5.57
C LEU A 10 2.62 -3.80 6.96
N ALA A 11 1.81 -4.83 7.12
CA ALA A 11 1.24 -5.18 8.41
C ALA A 11 2.34 -5.56 9.40
N ALA A 12 3.33 -6.33 8.95
CA ALA A 12 4.43 -6.74 9.80
C ALA A 12 5.27 -5.55 10.26
N ARG A 13 5.44 -4.56 9.41
CA ARG A 13 6.20 -3.36 9.75
C ARG A 13 5.58 -2.61 10.91
N HIS A 14 4.26 -2.64 11.01
CA HIS A 14 3.53 -1.90 12.03
C HIS A 14 3.05 -2.79 13.17
N GLY A 15 3.42 -4.08 13.14
CA GLY A 15 3.07 -5.01 14.20
C GLY A 15 1.58 -5.22 14.34
N CYS A 16 0.84 -5.24 13.23
CA CYS A 16 -0.61 -5.36 13.24
C CYS A 16 -1.07 -6.37 12.19
N PHE A 17 -2.37 -6.64 12.16
CA PHE A 17 -2.96 -7.48 11.14
C PHE A 17 -3.26 -6.66 9.89
N ILE A 18 -3.38 -7.34 8.73
CA ILE A 18 -3.70 -6.66 7.47
C ILE A 18 -5.02 -5.89 7.61
N SER A 19 -6.01 -6.46 8.27
CA SER A 19 -7.30 -5.79 8.46
C SER A 19 -7.16 -4.48 9.23
N ASP A 20 -6.21 -4.40 10.15
CA ASP A 20 -5.99 -3.18 10.92
C ASP A 20 -5.50 -2.04 10.05
N LEU A 21 -4.76 -2.34 8.98
CA LEU A 21 -4.29 -1.33 8.05
C LEU A 21 -5.45 -0.57 7.40
N ASN A 22 -6.57 -1.24 7.21
CA ASN A 22 -7.74 -0.63 6.59
C ASN A 22 -8.66 0.01 7.63
N LEU A 23 -8.80 -0.60 8.80
CA LEU A 23 -9.74 -0.16 9.82
C LEU A 23 -9.23 1.02 10.66
N THR A 24 -7.93 1.12 10.83
CA THR A 24 -7.33 2.18 11.65
C THR A 24 -6.73 3.27 10.75
N PRO A 25 -7.32 4.47 10.73
CA PRO A 25 -6.84 5.54 9.84
C PRO A 25 -5.36 5.86 10.01
N PHE A 26 -4.86 5.82 11.22
CA PHE A 26 -3.44 6.06 11.49
C PHE A 26 -2.56 5.02 10.81
N LEU A 27 -2.92 3.74 10.93
CA LEU A 27 -2.15 2.65 10.32
C LEU A 27 -2.26 2.69 8.80
N ARG A 28 -3.44 3.02 8.29
CA ARG A 28 -3.63 3.15 6.84
C ARG A 28 -2.72 4.24 6.27
N ARG A 29 -2.67 5.38 6.92
CA ARG A 29 -1.81 6.49 6.48
C ARG A 29 -0.34 6.09 6.56
N ALA A 30 0.06 5.42 7.64
CA ALA A 30 1.43 4.97 7.80
C ALA A 30 1.83 3.97 6.71
N ALA A 31 0.93 3.05 6.37
CA ALA A 31 1.19 2.08 5.30
C ALA A 31 1.33 2.76 3.94
N LEU A 32 0.47 3.74 3.65
CA LEU A 32 0.56 4.49 2.40
C LEU A 32 1.88 5.25 2.32
N SER A 33 2.31 5.82 3.43
CA SER A 33 3.60 6.52 3.49
C SER A 33 4.75 5.55 3.23
N ASP A 34 4.68 4.34 3.77
CA ASP A 34 5.69 3.31 3.51
C ASP A 34 5.77 2.98 2.02
N LEU A 35 4.62 2.86 1.37
CA LEU A 35 4.59 2.57 -0.06
C LEU A 35 5.31 3.66 -0.87
N CYS A 36 5.13 4.91 -0.49
CA CYS A 36 5.80 6.01 -1.19
C CYS A 36 7.31 5.94 -1.08
N GLY A 37 7.81 5.37 0.02
CA GLY A 37 9.25 5.25 0.24
C GLY A 37 9.86 3.95 -0.26
N MET A 38 9.04 3.02 -0.76
CA MET A 38 9.54 1.72 -1.20
C MET A 38 10.05 1.76 -2.64
N ASP A 39 11.01 0.88 -2.92
CA ASP A 39 11.54 0.72 -4.26
C ASP A 39 10.46 0.14 -5.18
N GLU A 40 10.29 0.75 -6.35
CA GLU A 40 9.30 0.31 -7.32
C GLU A 40 9.53 -1.13 -7.79
N ASN A 41 10.76 -1.62 -7.70
CA ASN A 41 11.10 -2.97 -8.13
C ASN A 41 10.96 -4.01 -7.04
N SER A 42 10.55 -3.62 -5.84
CA SER A 42 10.43 -4.53 -4.70
C SER A 42 9.32 -5.55 -4.90
N TYR A 43 8.24 -5.16 -5.55
CA TYR A 43 7.06 -6.00 -5.75
C TYR A 43 6.44 -5.70 -7.11
N PRO A 44 5.74 -6.69 -7.70
CA PRO A 44 5.09 -6.47 -9.00
C PRO A 44 3.94 -5.48 -8.87
N LEU A 45 3.61 -4.85 -10.00
CA LEU A 45 2.54 -3.86 -10.07
C LEU A 45 1.21 -4.39 -9.53
N SER A 46 0.91 -5.67 -9.78
CA SER A 46 -0.34 -6.26 -9.32
C SER A 46 -0.47 -6.18 -7.80
N GLN A 47 0.61 -6.42 -7.08
CA GLN A 47 0.58 -6.34 -5.62
C GLN A 47 0.47 -4.89 -5.14
N TRP A 48 1.09 -3.96 -5.83
CA TRP A 48 0.94 -2.54 -5.52
C TRP A 48 -0.51 -2.09 -5.69
N GLN A 49 -1.15 -2.54 -6.77
CA GLN A 49 -2.56 -2.21 -7.00
C GLN A 49 -3.45 -2.81 -5.94
N ASP A 50 -3.21 -4.06 -5.57
CA ASP A 50 -3.98 -4.72 -4.52
C ASP A 50 -3.84 -3.98 -3.20
N ALA A 51 -2.62 -3.57 -2.86
CA ALA A 51 -2.36 -2.88 -1.61
C ALA A 51 -3.09 -1.52 -1.58
N VAL A 52 -2.98 -0.75 -2.64
CA VAL A 52 -3.63 0.56 -2.70
C VAL A 52 -5.15 0.42 -2.66
N ARG A 53 -5.68 -0.54 -3.42
CA ARG A 53 -7.12 -0.81 -3.42
C ARG A 53 -7.61 -1.15 -2.02
N TYR A 54 -6.87 -2.00 -1.33
CA TYR A 54 -7.25 -2.41 0.01
C TYR A 54 -7.19 -1.25 1.01
N LEU A 55 -6.15 -0.43 0.90
CA LEU A 55 -5.93 0.66 1.85
C LEU A 55 -6.85 1.86 1.61
N THR A 56 -7.15 2.17 0.35
CA THR A 56 -7.93 3.36 0.01
C THR A 56 -9.36 3.06 -0.36
N GLY A 57 -9.65 1.81 -0.73
CA GLY A 57 -10.97 1.43 -1.24
C GLY A 57 -11.23 1.87 -2.67
N ASP A 58 -10.24 2.46 -3.33
CA ASP A 58 -10.37 2.93 -4.71
C ASP A 58 -10.04 1.78 -5.66
N GLU A 59 -10.98 1.44 -6.55
CA GLU A 59 -10.82 0.32 -7.47
C GLU A 59 -10.16 0.74 -8.78
N ARG A 60 -9.55 1.92 -8.82
CA ARG A 60 -8.87 2.43 -10.00
C ARG A 60 -7.69 1.54 -10.39
N ASP A 61 -7.53 1.33 -11.69
CA ASP A 61 -6.37 0.62 -12.21
C ASP A 61 -5.26 1.62 -12.56
N PHE A 62 -4.05 1.30 -12.17
CA PHE A 62 -2.89 2.15 -12.46
C PHE A 62 -2.03 1.48 -13.52
N ALA A 63 -1.48 2.29 -14.41
CA ALA A 63 -0.62 1.78 -15.47
C ALA A 63 0.80 1.48 -14.99
N SER A 64 1.21 2.13 -13.89
CA SER A 64 2.57 1.95 -13.35
C SER A 64 2.59 2.23 -11.87
N ILE A 65 3.65 1.78 -11.22
CA ILE A 65 3.85 2.03 -9.80
C ILE A 65 4.08 3.51 -9.54
N LYS A 66 4.66 4.20 -10.52
CA LYS A 66 4.88 5.63 -10.42
C LYS A 66 3.56 6.38 -10.29
N GLU A 67 2.54 5.95 -11.03
CA GLU A 67 1.20 6.54 -10.91
C GLU A 67 0.60 6.27 -9.53
N ILE A 68 0.83 5.08 -9.00
CA ILE A 68 0.37 4.72 -7.68
C ILE A 68 0.99 5.65 -6.64
N LYS A 69 2.29 5.88 -6.71
CA LYS A 69 2.96 6.75 -5.76
C LYS A 69 2.43 8.18 -5.84
N GLY A 70 2.17 8.66 -7.05
CA GLY A 70 1.56 9.98 -7.23
C GLY A 70 0.18 10.08 -6.62
N PHE A 71 -0.63 9.04 -6.81
CA PHE A 71 -1.96 8.97 -6.22
C PHE A 71 -1.89 8.99 -4.69
N ILE A 72 -0.97 8.21 -4.11
CA ILE A 72 -0.81 8.15 -2.66
C ILE A 72 -0.39 9.50 -2.11
N LEU A 73 0.52 10.19 -2.79
CA LEU A 73 0.96 11.51 -2.35
C LEU A 73 -0.21 12.49 -2.28
N ASN A 74 -1.11 12.44 -3.27
CA ASN A 74 -2.31 13.28 -3.25
C ASN A 74 -3.23 12.93 -2.09
N GLU A 75 -3.36 11.65 -1.77
CA GLU A 75 -4.25 11.20 -0.70
C GLU A 75 -3.72 11.56 0.68
N THR A 76 -2.38 11.57 0.85
CA THR A 76 -1.78 11.78 2.15
C THR A 76 -1.34 13.22 2.40
N GLU A 77 -1.39 14.05 1.38
CA GLU A 77 -0.89 15.41 1.42
C GLU A 77 -1.99 16.41 1.73
N VAL A 78 -2.69 16.21 2.81
CA VAL A 78 -3.80 17.09 3.17
C VAL A 78 -3.48 17.87 4.41
#